data_ded1c9fdade1e0875f912527ca6c549f
#
_entry.id   ded1c9fdade1e0875f912527ca6c549f
#
_cell.length_a   1.000
_cell.length_b   1.000
_cell.length_c   1.000
_cell.angle_alpha   90.00
_cell.angle_beta   90.00
_cell.angle_gamma   90.00
#
_symmetry.space_group_name_H-M   'P 1'
#
loop_
_entity.id
_entity.type
_entity.pdbx_description
1 polymer ?
#
loop_
_entity_poly.entity_id
_entity_poly.type
_entity_poly.pdbx_seq_one_letter_code
_entity_poly.pdbx_strand_id
1 'polypeptide(L)'
;MAQTQKTVMIIEDETDAAEMFAEMMRVNGFRVIKMFSSAPAISMIAQEKPDLIILDVMMPDISGIEVLRYMRRDPKLEKIPVIIVSAKSMPGDIKIGMDAGASMYLTKPVGFLELKQAVEHFTKDA
;
A
#
# COMPACT_ATOMS: atom_id res chain seq x y z
N MET A 1 4.78 -28.35 -5.80
CA MET A 1 5.55 -27.17 -6.23
C MET A 1 5.40 -26.05 -5.22
N ALA A 2 6.50 -25.48 -4.79
CA ALA A 2 6.44 -24.38 -3.82
C ALA A 2 5.86 -23.12 -4.45
N GLN A 3 4.95 -22.47 -3.74
CA GLN A 3 4.41 -21.19 -4.18
C GLN A 3 5.40 -20.07 -3.88
N THR A 4 5.55 -19.15 -4.79
CA THR A 4 6.36 -17.97 -4.57
C THR A 4 5.69 -17.08 -3.53
N GLN A 5 6.44 -16.69 -2.51
CA GLN A 5 5.95 -15.80 -1.48
C GLN A 5 5.67 -14.42 -2.08
N LYS A 6 4.47 -13.91 -1.86
CA LYS A 6 4.10 -12.58 -2.34
C LYS A 6 4.65 -11.49 -1.44
N THR A 7 4.93 -10.34 -2.03
CA THR A 7 5.53 -9.20 -1.35
C THR A 7 4.54 -8.07 -1.19
N VAL A 8 4.40 -7.57 0.03
CA VAL A 8 3.63 -6.37 0.34
C VAL A 8 4.60 -5.27 0.75
N MET A 9 4.50 -4.11 0.09
CA MET A 9 5.26 -2.93 0.47
C MET A 9 4.38 -2.02 1.31
N ILE A 10 4.91 -1.54 2.41
CA ILE A 10 4.22 -0.61 3.30
C ILE A 10 4.93 0.72 3.24
N ILE A 11 4.22 1.77 2.83
CA ILE A 11 4.75 3.13 2.74
C ILE A 11 4.03 3.95 3.80
N GLU A 12 4.69 4.19 4.92
CA GLU A 12 4.12 4.81 6.11
C GLU A 12 5.25 5.45 6.92
N ASP A 13 5.16 6.76 7.17
CA ASP A 13 6.25 7.46 7.88
C ASP A 13 6.22 7.25 9.39
N GLU A 14 5.07 6.90 9.97
CA GLU A 14 4.99 6.62 11.40
C GLU A 14 5.49 5.20 11.66
N THR A 15 6.60 5.11 12.41
CA THR A 15 7.29 3.83 12.63
C THR A 15 6.41 2.77 13.27
N ASP A 16 5.64 3.15 14.29
CA ASP A 16 4.79 2.18 15.00
C ASP A 16 3.69 1.62 14.11
N ALA A 17 3.07 2.48 13.30
CA ALA A 17 2.04 2.04 12.37
C ALA A 17 2.64 1.13 11.29
N ALA A 18 3.80 1.49 10.75
CA ALA A 18 4.48 0.67 9.75
C ALA A 18 4.80 -0.71 10.30
N GLU A 19 5.32 -0.78 11.55
CA GLU A 19 5.63 -2.07 12.18
C GLU A 19 4.38 -2.90 12.42
N MET A 20 3.29 -2.28 12.84
CA MET A 20 2.05 -2.98 13.07
C MET A 20 1.53 -3.62 11.78
N PHE A 21 1.50 -2.85 10.70
CA PHE A 21 1.07 -3.39 9.41
C PHE A 21 2.02 -4.47 8.90
N ALA A 22 3.33 -4.28 9.10
CA ALA A 22 4.32 -5.27 8.70
C ALA A 22 4.09 -6.60 9.42
N GLU A 23 3.84 -6.55 10.73
CA GLU A 23 3.59 -7.75 11.51
C GLU A 23 2.33 -8.46 11.06
N MET A 24 1.26 -7.71 10.79
CA MET A 24 0.03 -8.27 10.25
C MET A 24 0.28 -9.01 8.94
N MET A 25 1.09 -8.45 8.07
CA MET A 25 1.38 -9.07 6.77
C MET A 25 2.28 -10.30 6.92
N ARG A 26 3.28 -10.25 7.80
CA ARG A 26 4.16 -11.39 8.04
C ARG A 26 3.38 -12.58 8.60
N VAL A 27 2.46 -12.33 9.52
CA VAL A 27 1.62 -13.38 10.10
C VAL A 27 0.78 -14.06 9.01
N ASN A 28 0.42 -13.33 7.97
CA ASN A 28 -0.34 -13.87 6.85
C ASN A 28 0.54 -14.43 5.74
N GLY A 29 1.84 -14.55 5.96
CA GLY A 29 2.75 -15.23 5.05
C GLY A 29 3.35 -14.37 3.95
N PHE A 30 3.25 -13.05 4.05
CA PHE A 30 3.83 -12.14 3.05
C PHE A 30 5.26 -11.76 3.39
N ARG A 31 6.07 -11.57 2.36
CA ARG A 31 7.32 -10.85 2.49
C ARG A 31 6.99 -9.36 2.59
N VAL A 32 7.67 -8.63 3.45
CA VAL A 32 7.32 -7.22 3.72
C VAL A 32 8.51 -6.32 3.44
N ILE A 33 8.25 -5.21 2.75
CA ILE A 33 9.20 -4.12 2.57
C ILE A 33 8.58 -2.89 3.21
N LYS A 34 9.30 -2.26 4.16
CA LYS A 34 8.83 -1.04 4.82
C LYS A 34 9.56 0.17 4.26
N MET A 35 8.83 1.19 3.87
CA MET A 35 9.37 2.46 3.40
C MET A 35 8.77 3.58 4.24
N PHE A 36 9.61 4.48 4.74
CA PHE A 36 9.18 5.52 5.67
C PHE A 36 9.09 6.89 5.01
N SER A 37 9.39 6.97 3.72
CA SER A 37 9.25 8.20 2.93
C SER A 37 8.96 7.84 1.48
N SER A 38 8.39 8.80 0.74
CA SER A 38 7.87 8.56 -0.60
C SER A 38 8.96 8.51 -1.68
N ALA A 39 9.95 9.39 -1.61
CA ALA A 39 10.96 9.46 -2.66
C ALA A 39 11.74 8.14 -2.83
N PRO A 40 12.30 7.55 -1.76
CA PRO A 40 12.93 6.24 -1.90
C PRO A 40 11.93 5.13 -2.25
N ALA A 41 10.66 5.28 -1.85
CA ALA A 41 9.64 4.28 -2.15
C ALA A 41 9.41 4.17 -3.65
N ILE A 42 9.39 5.29 -4.37
CA ILE A 42 9.20 5.29 -5.83
C ILE A 42 10.26 4.42 -6.51
N SER A 43 11.53 4.61 -6.16
CA SER A 43 12.62 3.80 -6.71
C SER A 43 12.46 2.32 -6.33
N MET A 44 12.08 2.05 -5.09
CA MET A 44 11.94 0.69 -4.60
C MET A 44 10.75 -0.03 -5.27
N ILE A 45 9.66 0.67 -5.53
CA ILE A 45 8.52 0.10 -6.25
C ILE A 45 8.96 -0.37 -7.64
N ALA A 46 9.70 0.47 -8.35
CA ALA A 46 10.18 0.15 -9.69
C ALA A 46 11.14 -1.05 -9.67
N GLN A 47 11.97 -1.14 -8.66
CA GLN A 47 12.97 -2.19 -8.53
C GLN A 47 12.35 -3.52 -8.09
N GLU A 48 11.54 -3.49 -7.05
CA GLU A 48 11.01 -4.71 -6.42
C GLU A 48 9.68 -5.19 -6.99
N LYS A 49 8.91 -4.30 -7.58
CA LYS A 49 7.57 -4.60 -8.15
C LYS A 49 6.74 -5.45 -7.20
N PRO A 50 6.39 -4.89 -6.02
CA PRO A 50 5.63 -5.65 -5.03
C PRO A 50 4.27 -6.08 -5.58
N ASP A 51 3.68 -7.09 -4.97
CA ASP A 51 2.37 -7.61 -5.37
C ASP A 51 1.23 -6.73 -4.88
N LEU A 52 1.48 -5.93 -3.83
CA LEU A 52 0.50 -5.01 -3.27
C LEU A 52 1.23 -3.94 -2.47
N ILE A 53 0.66 -2.74 -2.44
CA ILE A 53 1.19 -1.64 -1.64
C ILE A 53 0.13 -1.15 -0.66
N ILE A 54 0.52 -1.02 0.61
CA ILE A 54 -0.25 -0.32 1.64
C ILE A 54 0.36 1.07 1.75
N LEU A 55 -0.41 2.11 1.52
CA LEU A 55 0.09 3.46 1.35
C LEU A 55 -0.65 4.46 2.21
N ASP A 56 0.06 5.22 3.04
CA ASP A 56 -0.52 6.40 3.67
C ASP A 56 -0.30 7.60 2.76
N VAL A 57 -1.32 8.44 2.61
CA VAL A 57 -1.23 9.62 1.76
C VAL A 57 -0.53 10.78 2.46
N MET A 58 -0.46 10.76 3.80
CA MET A 58 0.11 11.84 4.61
C MET A 58 1.60 11.59 4.85
N MET A 59 2.42 11.87 3.84
CA MET A 59 3.85 11.68 3.92
C MET A 59 4.58 13.02 3.98
N PRO A 60 5.74 13.09 4.67
CA PRO A 60 6.42 14.38 4.88
C PRO A 60 7.11 14.96 3.64
N ASP A 61 7.49 14.11 2.69
CA ASP A 61 8.22 14.55 1.49
C ASP A 61 7.27 14.70 0.28
N ILE A 62 6.84 13.60 -0.31
CA ILE A 62 5.93 13.60 -1.46
C ILE A 62 4.62 12.97 -1.02
N SER A 63 3.49 13.60 -1.33
CA SER A 63 2.18 13.04 -0.99
C SER A 63 2.03 11.63 -1.57
N GLY A 64 1.43 10.73 -0.78
CA GLY A 64 1.12 9.39 -1.28
C GLY A 64 0.24 9.40 -2.53
N ILE A 65 -0.62 10.43 -2.67
CA ILE A 65 -1.43 10.58 -3.88
C ILE A 65 -0.54 10.75 -5.12
N GLU A 66 0.55 11.52 -5.01
CA GLU A 66 1.49 11.69 -6.14
C GLU A 66 2.23 10.41 -6.45
N VAL A 67 2.60 9.63 -5.44
CA VAL A 67 3.20 8.30 -5.65
C VAL A 67 2.24 7.41 -6.44
N LEU A 68 0.98 7.41 -6.05
CA LEU A 68 -0.04 6.60 -6.71
C LEU A 68 -0.25 7.05 -8.17
N ARG A 69 -0.34 8.35 -8.40
CA ARG A 69 -0.47 8.89 -9.76
C ARG A 69 0.69 8.50 -10.64
N TYR A 70 1.92 8.55 -10.09
CA TYR A 70 3.11 8.11 -10.81
C TYR A 70 2.98 6.64 -11.24
N MET A 71 2.59 5.79 -10.31
CA MET A 71 2.43 4.36 -10.60
C MET A 71 1.40 4.11 -11.71
N ARG A 72 0.29 4.83 -11.68
CA ARG A 72 -0.80 4.62 -12.65
C ARG A 72 -0.43 5.12 -14.06
N ARG A 73 0.61 5.94 -14.19
CA ARG A 73 1.10 6.40 -15.49
C ARG A 73 2.23 5.54 -16.05
N ASP A 74 2.76 4.62 -15.26
CA ASP A 74 3.86 3.74 -15.69
C ASP A 74 3.27 2.37 -16.07
N PRO A 75 3.38 1.97 -17.35
CA PRO A 75 2.81 0.68 -17.79
C PRO A 75 3.33 -0.53 -17.02
N LYS A 76 4.52 -0.43 -16.43
CA LYS A 76 5.09 -1.53 -15.66
C LYS A 76 4.53 -1.62 -14.25
N LEU A 77 3.91 -0.55 -13.74
CA LEU A 77 3.45 -0.44 -12.36
C LEU A 77 1.94 -0.27 -12.24
N GLU A 78 1.27 0.06 -13.33
CA GLU A 78 -0.14 0.48 -13.29
C GLU A 78 -1.11 -0.57 -12.74
N LYS A 79 -0.73 -1.84 -12.78
CA LYS A 79 -1.59 -2.93 -12.31
C LYS A 79 -1.34 -3.35 -10.87
N ILE A 80 -0.32 -2.81 -10.23
CA ILE A 80 -0.05 -3.15 -8.83
C ILE A 80 -1.17 -2.57 -7.97
N PRO A 81 -1.89 -3.41 -7.20
CA PRO A 81 -2.95 -2.90 -6.34
C PRO A 81 -2.38 -2.05 -5.21
N VAL A 82 -3.07 -0.95 -4.91
CA VAL A 82 -2.69 -0.03 -3.85
C VAL A 82 -3.88 0.17 -2.92
N ILE A 83 -3.70 -0.19 -1.64
CA ILE A 83 -4.68 0.08 -0.60
C ILE A 83 -4.20 1.30 0.18
N ILE A 84 -4.97 2.37 0.14
CA ILE A 84 -4.68 3.53 0.98
C ILE A 84 -5.20 3.26 2.39
N VAL A 85 -4.36 3.51 3.39
CA VAL A 85 -4.76 3.45 4.80
C VAL A 85 -4.37 4.77 5.42
N SER A 86 -5.35 5.62 5.75
CA SER A 86 -5.07 6.99 6.17
C SER A 86 -6.05 7.47 7.24
N ALA A 87 -5.59 8.40 8.07
CA ALA A 87 -6.46 9.10 9.02
C ALA A 87 -7.39 10.10 8.32
N LYS A 88 -7.09 10.47 7.09
CA LYS A 88 -7.97 11.35 6.31
C LYS A 88 -9.21 10.57 5.90
N SER A 89 -10.34 10.91 6.50
CA SER A 89 -11.56 10.12 6.37
C SER A 89 -12.75 10.87 5.76
N MET A 90 -12.55 12.11 5.35
CA MET A 90 -13.63 12.88 4.73
C MET A 90 -13.96 12.34 3.34
N PRO A 91 -15.22 12.46 2.88
CA PRO A 91 -15.57 11.96 1.55
C PRO A 91 -14.71 12.53 0.42
N GLY A 92 -14.30 13.79 0.53
CA GLY A 92 -13.42 14.40 -0.47
C GLY A 92 -12.03 13.78 -0.49
N ASP A 93 -11.49 13.40 0.67
CA ASP A 93 -10.19 12.72 0.76
C ASP A 93 -10.26 11.36 0.07
N ILE A 94 -11.32 10.62 0.36
CA ILE A 94 -11.53 9.28 -0.21
C ILE A 94 -11.67 9.38 -1.73
N LYS A 95 -12.45 10.38 -2.20
CA LYS A 95 -12.64 10.59 -3.63
C LYS A 95 -11.30 10.88 -4.33
N ILE A 96 -10.48 11.75 -3.75
CA ILE A 96 -9.16 12.09 -4.31
C ILE A 96 -8.30 10.81 -4.44
N GLY A 97 -8.29 9.98 -3.40
CA GLY A 97 -7.52 8.73 -3.42
C GLY A 97 -8.01 7.76 -4.49
N MET A 98 -9.32 7.57 -4.57
CA MET A 98 -9.89 6.65 -5.54
C MET A 98 -9.72 7.18 -6.97
N ASP A 99 -9.88 8.49 -7.18
CA ASP A 99 -9.66 9.10 -8.50
C ASP A 99 -8.20 9.02 -8.93
N ALA A 100 -7.27 9.02 -7.97
CA ALA A 100 -5.85 8.85 -8.27
C ALA A 100 -5.49 7.41 -8.67
N GLY A 101 -6.40 6.47 -8.44
CA GLY A 101 -6.20 5.10 -8.87
C GLY A 101 -6.05 4.08 -7.76
N ALA A 102 -6.44 4.41 -6.51
CA ALA A 102 -6.39 3.44 -5.43
C ALA A 102 -7.33 2.28 -5.71
N SER A 103 -6.91 1.07 -5.30
CA SER A 103 -7.75 -0.11 -5.38
C SER A 103 -8.79 -0.12 -4.26
N MET A 104 -8.42 0.41 -3.10
CA MET A 104 -9.30 0.51 -1.93
C MET A 104 -8.79 1.61 -1.02
N TYR A 105 -9.67 2.23 -0.25
CA TYR A 105 -9.34 3.26 0.73
C TYR A 105 -9.88 2.83 2.09
N LEU A 106 -9.00 2.64 3.06
CA LEU A 106 -9.39 2.29 4.43
C LEU A 106 -8.99 3.43 5.35
N THR A 107 -9.86 3.77 6.29
CA THR A 107 -9.60 4.86 7.24
C THR A 107 -9.05 4.30 8.54
N LYS A 108 -8.08 4.99 9.13
CA LYS A 108 -7.52 4.65 10.44
C LYS A 108 -8.50 4.98 11.57
N PRO A 109 -8.58 4.18 12.61
CA PRO A 109 -7.84 2.95 12.85
C PRO A 109 -8.43 1.79 12.02
N VAL A 110 -7.56 0.98 11.40
CA VAL A 110 -8.00 -0.16 10.62
C VAL A 110 -7.78 -1.44 11.41
N GLY A 111 -8.82 -2.30 11.44
CA GLY A 111 -8.72 -3.57 12.16
C GLY A 111 -7.90 -4.60 11.40
N PHE A 112 -7.33 -5.56 12.14
CA PHE A 112 -6.54 -6.64 11.55
C PHE A 112 -7.33 -7.41 10.49
N LEU A 113 -8.55 -7.82 10.83
CA LEU A 113 -9.36 -8.63 9.91
C LEU A 113 -9.75 -7.85 8.67
N GLU A 114 -10.09 -6.58 8.83
CA GLU A 114 -10.43 -5.72 7.70
C GLU A 114 -9.27 -5.59 6.73
N LEU A 115 -8.07 -5.32 7.23
CA LEU A 115 -6.88 -5.20 6.40
C LEU A 115 -6.51 -6.54 5.77
N LYS A 116 -6.57 -7.62 6.55
CA LYS A 116 -6.28 -8.96 6.04
C LYS A 116 -7.18 -9.31 4.87
N GLN A 117 -8.48 -9.09 5.00
CA GLN A 117 -9.44 -9.40 3.94
C GLN A 117 -9.17 -8.58 2.68
N ALA A 118 -8.86 -7.29 2.85
CA ALA A 118 -8.56 -6.42 1.72
C ALA A 118 -7.31 -6.89 0.98
N VAL A 119 -6.25 -7.19 1.71
CA VAL A 119 -4.98 -7.65 1.13
C VAL A 119 -5.18 -8.98 0.41
N GLU A 120 -5.89 -9.91 1.02
CA GLU A 120 -6.16 -11.21 0.40
C GLU A 120 -6.96 -11.06 -0.88
N HIS A 121 -7.94 -10.17 -0.88
CA HIS A 121 -8.76 -9.94 -2.07
C HIS A 121 -7.92 -9.50 -3.28
N PHE A 122 -6.95 -8.63 -3.07
CA PHE A 122 -6.14 -8.09 -4.17
C PHE A 122 -4.89 -8.90 -4.48
N THR A 123 -4.54 -9.89 -3.66
CA THR A 123 -3.35 -10.71 -3.91
C THR A 123 -3.65 -12.16 -4.28
N LYS A 124 -4.90 -12.57 -4.21
CA LYS A 124 -5.25 -13.95 -4.56
C LYS A 124 -5.07 -14.15 -6.06
N ASP A 125 -4.63 -15.34 -6.42
CA ASP A 125 -4.49 -15.71 -7.82
C ASP A 125 -5.88 -15.97 -8.44
N ALA A 126 -6.02 -15.60 -9.69
CA ALA A 126 -7.26 -15.80 -10.45
C ALA A 126 -7.52 -17.27 -10.71
#